data_c801a4e23cfc3d7c6465c69b32d512bd
#
_entry.id   c801a4e23cfc3d7c6465c69b32d512bd
#
_cell.length_a   1.000
_cell.length_b   1.000
_cell.length_c   1.000
_cell.angle_alpha   90.00
_cell.angle_beta   90.00
_cell.angle_gamma   90.00
#
_symmetry.space_group_name_H-M   'P 1'
#
loop_
_entity.id
_entity.type
_entity.pdbx_description
1 polymer ?
#
loop_
_entity_poly.entity_id
_entity_poly.type
_entity_poly.pdbx_seq_one_letter_code
_entity_poly.pdbx_strand_id
1 'polypeptide(L)'
;MPMLAELVEVVIGVDTHKDTHTAAVVTASTGAVVEQATVPTDAGGYQALLDLAAAHPGLRAFALEGSGGYGAGLARHLADAGEVVVELDRPARPARWAGAKSDPIDAVRAARDALARTRLAAPKTGPARAALAAYMSARRSAIEAAATTERQLHALVITAPEPVRARFRGQTTRAMVTTASRLRPHTAAGDVEAHAVLDVLRDMARRVIFLREQADAHEKAIKALVASWRPDLLKLAGVGPIVAATVLTAWSHPGRVHSEAAFAMLAGAAPIPASSGKTVRYRLNRSGDRQLNRALHTIALTRLQRDERTRAYADRRRAQGKTDREIKRCLKRYIARELYRLLESPLSEASTALNAA
;
A
#
# COMPACT_ATOMS: atom_id res chain seq x y z
N MET A 1 -24.31 14.77 -1.11
CA MET A 1 -23.45 15.10 -2.28
C MET A 1 -24.20 14.59 -3.50
N PRO A 2 -24.23 15.33 -4.58
CA PRO A 2 -24.80 14.84 -5.84
C PRO A 2 -24.06 13.60 -6.33
N MET A 3 -24.73 12.72 -7.05
CA MET A 3 -24.13 11.57 -7.71
C MET A 3 -23.37 12.03 -8.96
N LEU A 4 -22.38 11.25 -9.40
CA LEU A 4 -21.65 11.60 -10.62
C LEU A 4 -22.59 11.73 -11.82
N ALA A 5 -23.62 10.89 -11.89
CA ALA A 5 -24.65 10.94 -12.93
C ALA A 5 -25.44 12.27 -13.00
N GLU A 6 -25.45 13.05 -11.91
CA GLU A 6 -26.12 14.37 -11.85
C GLU A 6 -25.16 15.52 -12.23
N LEU A 7 -23.87 15.24 -12.32
CA LEU A 7 -22.81 16.24 -12.51
C LEU A 7 -22.19 16.21 -13.90
N VAL A 8 -22.24 15.07 -14.60
CA VAL A 8 -21.56 14.89 -15.89
C VAL A 8 -22.54 14.41 -16.96
N GLU A 9 -22.22 14.68 -18.21
CA GLU A 9 -23.01 14.22 -19.37
C GLU A 9 -22.54 12.82 -19.81
N VAL A 10 -21.24 12.57 -19.74
CA VAL A 10 -20.66 11.28 -20.08
C VAL A 10 -19.63 10.83 -19.05
N VAL A 11 -19.50 9.50 -18.92
CA VAL A 11 -18.39 8.87 -18.18
C VAL A 11 -17.60 7.99 -19.13
N ILE A 12 -16.29 8.16 -19.14
CA ILE A 12 -15.35 7.33 -19.88
C ILE A 12 -14.82 6.26 -18.92
N GLY A 13 -15.38 5.06 -18.98
CA GLY A 13 -14.86 3.92 -18.22
C GLY A 13 -13.64 3.34 -18.91
N VAL A 14 -12.58 3.05 -18.16
CA VAL A 14 -11.35 2.52 -18.73
C VAL A 14 -10.94 1.24 -17.99
N ASP A 15 -10.85 0.15 -18.73
CA ASP A 15 -10.18 -1.08 -18.30
C ASP A 15 -8.71 -0.99 -18.65
N THR A 16 -7.83 -1.17 -17.65
CA THR A 16 -6.40 -0.90 -17.78
C THR A 16 -5.58 -2.19 -17.79
N HIS A 17 -4.86 -2.43 -18.88
CA HIS A 17 -3.93 -3.53 -19.06
C HIS A 17 -2.49 -3.06 -19.27
N LYS A 18 -1.55 -4.02 -19.31
CA LYS A 18 -0.13 -3.74 -19.43
C LYS A 18 0.21 -3.01 -20.73
N ASP A 19 -0.32 -3.50 -21.86
CA ASP A 19 0.07 -3.07 -23.20
C ASP A 19 -0.99 -2.20 -23.88
N THR A 20 -2.26 -2.32 -23.44
CA THR A 20 -3.39 -1.56 -23.97
C THR A 20 -4.34 -1.09 -22.88
N HIS A 21 -5.08 -0.02 -23.17
CA HIS A 21 -6.22 0.41 -22.39
C HIS A 21 -7.46 0.38 -23.27
N THR A 22 -8.57 -0.16 -22.76
CA THR A 22 -9.87 -0.15 -23.46
C THR A 22 -10.80 0.80 -22.77
N ALA A 23 -11.32 1.76 -23.50
CA ALA A 23 -12.25 2.78 -23.03
C ALA A 23 -13.64 2.59 -23.61
N ALA A 24 -14.66 2.98 -22.82
CA ALA A 24 -16.05 3.05 -23.27
C ALA A 24 -16.65 4.37 -22.78
N VAL A 25 -17.18 5.15 -23.71
CA VAL A 25 -17.96 6.36 -23.43
C VAL A 25 -19.40 5.98 -23.15
N VAL A 26 -19.90 6.36 -21.99
CA VAL A 26 -21.24 6.01 -21.53
C VAL A 26 -21.98 7.27 -21.15
N THR A 27 -23.17 7.49 -21.73
CA THR A 27 -24.05 8.61 -21.40
C THR A 27 -24.56 8.50 -19.96
N ALA A 28 -24.42 9.55 -19.18
CA ALA A 28 -24.78 9.52 -17.76
C ALA A 28 -26.28 9.34 -17.53
N SER A 29 -27.13 9.95 -18.36
CA SER A 29 -28.60 9.94 -18.21
C SER A 29 -29.22 8.57 -18.54
N THR A 30 -28.66 7.85 -19.52
CA THR A 30 -29.26 6.60 -20.03
C THR A 30 -28.46 5.34 -19.74
N GLY A 31 -27.15 5.49 -19.44
CA GLY A 31 -26.21 4.36 -19.35
C GLY A 31 -25.91 3.71 -20.72
N ALA A 32 -26.29 4.37 -21.84
CA ALA A 32 -26.03 3.90 -23.20
C ALA A 32 -24.53 4.04 -23.53
N VAL A 33 -24.00 3.06 -24.24
CA VAL A 33 -22.64 3.11 -24.78
C VAL A 33 -22.68 3.90 -26.10
N VAL A 34 -21.90 4.97 -26.16
CA VAL A 34 -21.84 5.86 -27.34
C VAL A 34 -20.68 5.48 -28.23
N GLU A 35 -19.53 5.20 -27.62
CA GLU A 35 -18.28 4.91 -28.34
C GLU A 35 -17.38 4.00 -27.54
N GLN A 36 -16.50 3.25 -28.22
CA GLN A 36 -15.47 2.42 -27.60
C GLN A 36 -14.17 2.54 -28.37
N ALA A 37 -13.06 2.52 -27.66
CA ALA A 37 -11.73 2.54 -28.27
C ALA A 37 -10.76 1.68 -27.47
N THR A 38 -9.79 1.06 -28.15
CA THR A 38 -8.65 0.42 -27.53
C THR A 38 -7.39 1.12 -28.00
N VAL A 39 -6.57 1.56 -27.06
CA VAL A 39 -5.37 2.36 -27.34
C VAL A 39 -4.13 1.73 -26.70
N PRO A 40 -2.92 1.98 -27.21
CA PRO A 40 -1.69 1.53 -26.58
C PRO A 40 -1.44 2.24 -25.23
N THR A 41 -0.65 1.62 -24.37
CA THR A 41 -0.28 2.17 -23.05
C THR A 41 0.96 3.07 -23.18
N ASP A 42 0.84 4.14 -23.95
CA ASP A 42 1.86 5.16 -24.18
C ASP A 42 1.26 6.56 -24.29
N ALA A 43 2.12 7.57 -24.50
CA ALA A 43 1.69 8.95 -24.58
C ALA A 43 0.69 9.19 -25.75
N GLY A 44 0.88 8.52 -26.89
CA GLY A 44 -0.02 8.62 -28.04
C GLY A 44 -1.41 8.04 -27.74
N GLY A 45 -1.44 6.86 -27.10
CA GLY A 45 -2.70 6.26 -26.66
C GLY A 45 -3.42 7.07 -25.58
N TYR A 46 -2.68 7.69 -24.65
CA TYR A 46 -3.28 8.57 -23.63
C TYR A 46 -3.88 9.83 -24.28
N GLN A 47 -3.19 10.40 -25.28
CA GLN A 47 -3.71 11.54 -26.04
C GLN A 47 -4.96 11.13 -26.83
N ALA A 48 -4.98 9.98 -27.47
CA ALA A 48 -6.15 9.48 -28.18
C ALA A 48 -7.39 9.33 -27.26
N LEU A 49 -7.18 8.99 -25.96
CA LEU A 49 -8.29 8.97 -24.99
C LEU A 49 -8.75 10.37 -24.60
N LEU A 50 -7.87 11.37 -24.57
CA LEU A 50 -8.26 12.77 -24.40
C LEU A 50 -9.06 13.28 -25.61
N ASP A 51 -8.62 12.95 -26.82
CA ASP A 51 -9.29 13.32 -28.07
C ASP A 51 -10.69 12.67 -28.16
N LEU A 52 -10.78 11.38 -27.80
CA LEU A 52 -12.07 10.68 -27.65
C LEU A 52 -13.00 11.42 -26.68
N ALA A 53 -12.48 11.81 -25.53
CA ALA A 53 -13.27 12.54 -24.55
C ALA A 53 -13.68 13.94 -25.04
N ALA A 54 -12.80 14.63 -25.79
CA ALA A 54 -13.06 15.95 -26.34
C ALA A 54 -14.16 15.94 -27.45
N ALA A 55 -14.36 14.80 -28.12
CA ALA A 55 -15.46 14.64 -29.08
C ALA A 55 -16.85 14.67 -28.42
N HIS A 56 -16.92 14.50 -27.10
CA HIS A 56 -18.15 14.56 -26.33
C HIS A 56 -18.18 15.86 -25.50
N PRO A 57 -18.87 16.93 -25.98
CA PRO A 57 -18.93 18.20 -25.27
C PRO A 57 -19.68 18.07 -23.94
N GLY A 58 -19.37 18.97 -23.00
CA GLY A 58 -19.98 19.00 -21.67
C GLY A 58 -19.10 18.46 -20.56
N LEU A 59 -19.67 18.37 -19.37
CA LEU A 59 -18.95 17.85 -18.19
C LEU A 59 -18.76 16.33 -18.31
N ARG A 60 -17.56 15.88 -18.08
CA ARG A 60 -17.16 14.49 -18.22
C ARG A 60 -16.25 14.01 -17.05
N ALA A 61 -16.18 12.70 -16.87
CA ALA A 61 -15.26 12.10 -15.91
C ALA A 61 -14.72 10.78 -16.45
N PHE A 62 -13.46 10.48 -16.13
CA PHE A 62 -12.84 9.19 -16.38
C PHE A 62 -12.98 8.27 -15.16
N ALA A 63 -13.47 7.07 -15.36
CA ALA A 63 -13.61 6.04 -14.34
C ALA A 63 -12.59 4.91 -14.58
N LEU A 64 -11.52 4.87 -13.78
CA LEU A 64 -10.41 3.94 -13.96
C LEU A 64 -10.45 2.80 -12.93
N GLU A 65 -10.42 1.56 -13.40
CA GLU A 65 -10.06 0.43 -12.56
C GLU A 65 -8.52 0.29 -12.54
N GLY A 66 -7.93 0.19 -11.32
CA GLY A 66 -6.50 -0.03 -11.20
C GLY A 66 -5.60 1.19 -11.43
N SER A 67 -6.08 2.39 -11.13
CA SER A 67 -5.33 3.65 -11.22
C SER A 67 -3.98 3.65 -10.48
N GLY A 68 -3.75 2.73 -9.55
CA GLY A 68 -2.47 2.51 -8.87
C GLY A 68 -1.58 1.42 -9.48
N GLY A 69 -2.02 0.77 -10.56
CA GLY A 69 -1.34 -0.28 -11.29
C GLY A 69 -1.06 0.12 -12.75
N TYR A 70 -1.56 -0.65 -13.70
CA TYR A 70 -1.40 -0.37 -15.13
C TYR A 70 -1.99 0.96 -15.57
N GLY A 71 -3.05 1.44 -14.91
CA GLY A 71 -3.65 2.75 -15.18
C GLY A 71 -2.92 3.94 -14.56
N ALA A 72 -1.78 3.74 -13.87
CA ALA A 72 -1.11 4.84 -13.17
C ALA A 72 -0.52 5.90 -14.11
N GLY A 73 -0.06 5.51 -15.29
CA GLY A 73 0.41 6.42 -16.33
C GLY A 73 -0.73 7.28 -16.87
N LEU A 74 -1.82 6.63 -17.26
CA LEU A 74 -3.03 7.29 -17.76
C LEU A 74 -3.62 8.24 -16.69
N ALA A 75 -3.75 7.80 -15.44
CA ALA A 75 -4.32 8.63 -14.38
C ALA A 75 -3.52 9.93 -14.17
N ARG A 76 -2.18 9.89 -14.30
CA ARG A 76 -1.34 11.10 -14.24
C ARG A 76 -1.58 11.99 -15.46
N HIS A 77 -1.54 11.42 -16.66
CA HIS A 77 -1.72 12.16 -17.90
C HIS A 77 -3.08 12.89 -17.94
N LEU A 78 -4.14 12.21 -17.54
CA LEU A 78 -5.48 12.81 -17.44
C LEU A 78 -5.55 13.91 -16.38
N ALA A 79 -4.93 13.71 -15.20
CA ALA A 79 -4.88 14.71 -14.15
C ALA A 79 -4.08 15.96 -14.58
N ASP A 80 -2.95 15.76 -15.28
CA ASP A 80 -2.12 16.86 -15.82
C ASP A 80 -2.87 17.65 -16.91
N ALA A 81 -3.78 16.99 -17.65
CA ALA A 81 -4.70 17.63 -18.61
C ALA A 81 -5.93 18.28 -17.95
N GLY A 82 -6.08 18.21 -16.63
CA GLY A 82 -7.19 18.80 -15.89
C GLY A 82 -8.50 17.99 -15.92
N GLU A 83 -8.46 16.73 -16.39
CA GLU A 83 -9.63 15.88 -16.43
C GLU A 83 -10.01 15.36 -15.04
N VAL A 84 -11.32 15.17 -14.82
CA VAL A 84 -11.84 14.56 -13.60
C VAL A 84 -11.64 13.05 -13.67
N VAL A 85 -10.80 12.51 -12.76
CA VAL A 85 -10.54 11.08 -12.70
C VAL A 85 -11.06 10.50 -11.39
N VAL A 86 -11.83 9.43 -11.48
CA VAL A 86 -12.33 8.67 -10.34
C VAL A 86 -11.75 7.25 -10.34
N GLU A 87 -11.37 6.78 -9.15
CA GLU A 87 -10.85 5.42 -8.94
C GLU A 87 -11.99 4.49 -8.58
N LEU A 88 -12.08 3.39 -9.27
CA LEU A 88 -12.98 2.30 -8.92
C LEU A 88 -12.21 1.22 -8.19
N ASP A 89 -12.67 0.90 -6.98
CA ASP A 89 -12.30 -0.37 -6.36
C ASP A 89 -12.82 -1.51 -7.25
N ARG A 90 -12.16 -2.65 -7.23
CA ARG A 90 -12.59 -3.84 -7.99
C ARG A 90 -14.10 -3.99 -7.89
N PRO A 91 -14.82 -3.98 -9.02
CA PRO A 91 -16.26 -4.16 -9.01
C PRO A 91 -16.60 -5.50 -8.34
N ALA A 92 -17.76 -5.55 -7.66
CA ALA A 92 -18.27 -6.79 -7.13
C ALA A 92 -18.33 -7.79 -8.29
N ARG A 93 -17.62 -8.93 -8.18
CA ARG A 93 -17.64 -9.95 -9.22
C ARG A 93 -19.10 -10.32 -9.46
N PRO A 94 -19.64 -10.19 -10.68
CA PRO A 94 -20.93 -10.75 -11.01
C PRO A 94 -20.90 -12.25 -10.67
N ALA A 95 -22.03 -12.79 -10.24
CA ALA A 95 -22.14 -14.22 -9.95
C ALA A 95 -21.53 -15.00 -11.12
N ARG A 96 -20.68 -15.97 -10.86
CA ARG A 96 -19.82 -16.69 -11.82
C ARG A 96 -20.53 -17.26 -13.06
N TRP A 97 -21.86 -17.18 -13.09
CA TRP A 97 -22.74 -17.81 -14.09
C TRP A 97 -23.33 -16.85 -15.14
N ALA A 98 -23.09 -15.56 -15.04
CA ALA A 98 -23.72 -14.58 -15.94
C ALA A 98 -22.69 -13.67 -16.59
N GLY A 99 -22.20 -14.05 -17.77
CA GLY A 99 -21.67 -13.09 -18.70
C GLY A 99 -20.27 -13.33 -19.26
N ALA A 100 -20.13 -13.04 -20.54
CA ALA A 100 -18.87 -12.92 -21.24
C ALA A 100 -17.95 -11.94 -20.52
N LYS A 101 -16.65 -12.26 -20.47
CA LYS A 101 -15.59 -11.36 -20.00
C LYS A 101 -14.81 -10.88 -21.23
N SER A 102 -14.79 -9.56 -21.42
CA SER A 102 -13.93 -8.92 -22.41
C SER A 102 -13.63 -7.50 -21.93
N ASP A 103 -12.49 -6.96 -22.35
CA ASP A 103 -12.03 -5.63 -21.95
C ASP A 103 -13.06 -4.51 -22.28
N PRO A 104 -13.77 -4.52 -23.42
CA PRO A 104 -14.85 -3.57 -23.69
C PRO A 104 -16.02 -3.66 -22.70
N ILE A 105 -16.37 -4.88 -22.26
CA ILE A 105 -17.44 -5.08 -21.28
C ILE A 105 -16.99 -4.55 -19.90
N ASP A 106 -15.74 -4.76 -19.53
CA ASP A 106 -15.21 -4.31 -18.24
C ASP A 106 -15.06 -2.78 -18.24
N ALA A 107 -14.70 -2.14 -19.36
CA ALA A 107 -14.72 -0.68 -19.52
C ALA A 107 -16.14 -0.09 -19.36
N VAL A 108 -17.15 -0.67 -20.01
CA VAL A 108 -18.56 -0.27 -19.84
C VAL A 108 -19.03 -0.43 -18.40
N ARG A 109 -18.66 -1.54 -17.76
CA ARG A 109 -18.97 -1.77 -16.34
C ARG A 109 -18.34 -0.72 -15.44
N ALA A 110 -17.09 -0.34 -15.71
CA ALA A 110 -16.42 0.71 -14.96
C ALA A 110 -17.20 2.02 -15.04
N ALA A 111 -17.60 2.45 -16.23
CA ALA A 111 -18.41 3.67 -16.39
C ALA A 111 -19.74 3.59 -15.63
N ARG A 112 -20.49 2.49 -15.80
CA ARG A 112 -21.81 2.31 -15.15
C ARG A 112 -21.69 2.18 -13.63
N ASP A 113 -20.64 1.52 -13.12
CA ASP A 113 -20.38 1.44 -11.68
C ASP A 113 -20.08 2.81 -11.09
N ALA A 114 -19.32 3.66 -11.81
CA ALA A 114 -19.08 5.03 -11.39
C ALA A 114 -20.37 5.85 -11.31
N LEU A 115 -21.25 5.74 -12.30
CA LEU A 115 -22.55 6.41 -12.31
C LEU A 115 -23.49 5.97 -11.17
N ALA A 116 -23.41 4.68 -10.79
CA ALA A 116 -24.27 4.10 -9.75
C ALA A 116 -23.80 4.38 -8.32
N ARG A 117 -22.57 4.87 -8.11
CA ARG A 117 -22.01 5.10 -6.78
C ARG A 117 -22.30 6.51 -6.27
N THR A 118 -22.76 6.59 -5.04
CA THR A 118 -22.92 7.87 -4.33
C THR A 118 -21.60 8.49 -3.88
N ARG A 119 -20.52 7.71 -3.87
CA ARG A 119 -19.19 8.15 -3.45
C ARG A 119 -18.12 7.45 -4.27
N LEU A 120 -17.28 8.26 -4.86
CA LEU A 120 -16.13 7.84 -5.66
C LEU A 120 -14.84 8.31 -4.98
N ALA A 121 -13.79 7.52 -5.11
CA ALA A 121 -12.47 7.89 -4.62
C ALA A 121 -11.68 8.58 -5.73
N ALA A 122 -10.90 9.60 -5.36
CA ALA A 122 -9.88 10.12 -6.27
C ALA A 122 -8.67 9.15 -6.32
N PRO A 123 -7.98 9.03 -7.46
CA PRO A 123 -6.74 8.28 -7.56
C PRO A 123 -5.70 8.76 -6.55
N LYS A 124 -4.83 7.85 -6.15
CA LYS A 124 -3.66 8.23 -5.34
C LYS A 124 -2.67 8.98 -6.21
N THR A 125 -2.35 10.21 -5.82
CA THR A 125 -1.51 11.12 -6.61
C THR A 125 -0.33 11.69 -5.81
N GLY A 126 0.52 12.43 -6.49
CA GLY A 126 1.63 13.20 -5.95
C GLY A 126 3.00 12.50 -6.05
N PRO A 127 4.06 13.26 -6.45
CA PRO A 127 5.39 12.71 -6.65
C PRO A 127 6.01 12.17 -5.36
N ALA A 128 5.85 12.86 -4.23
CA ALA A 128 6.34 12.41 -2.92
C ALA A 128 5.70 11.08 -2.50
N ARG A 129 4.39 10.94 -2.72
CA ARG A 129 3.67 9.68 -2.46
C ARG A 129 4.18 8.54 -3.34
N ALA A 130 4.39 8.80 -4.64
CA ALA A 130 4.89 7.82 -5.59
C ALA A 130 6.31 7.36 -5.23
N ALA A 131 7.21 8.30 -4.89
CA ALA A 131 8.55 8.02 -4.43
C ALA A 131 8.56 7.17 -3.14
N LEU A 132 7.75 7.53 -2.13
CA LEU A 132 7.61 6.71 -0.92
C LEU A 132 7.12 5.30 -1.24
N ALA A 133 6.14 5.15 -2.12
CA ALA A 133 5.62 3.83 -2.50
C ALA A 133 6.70 2.96 -3.17
N ALA A 134 7.53 3.54 -4.04
CA ALA A 134 8.64 2.86 -4.69
C ALA A 134 9.70 2.41 -3.68
N TYR A 135 10.18 3.31 -2.81
CA TYR A 135 11.16 2.97 -1.78
C TYR A 135 10.63 1.94 -0.77
N MET A 136 9.36 2.05 -0.36
CA MET A 136 8.72 1.09 0.52
C MET A 136 8.62 -0.31 -0.11
N SER A 137 8.34 -0.38 -1.40
CA SER A 137 8.29 -1.64 -2.16
C SER A 137 9.68 -2.28 -2.27
N ALA A 138 10.68 -1.49 -2.69
CA ALA A 138 12.06 -1.94 -2.83
C ALA A 138 12.64 -2.42 -1.50
N ARG A 139 12.46 -1.62 -0.42
CA ARG A 139 12.89 -1.99 0.94
C ARG A 139 12.27 -3.32 1.40
N ARG A 140 10.96 -3.48 1.18
CA ARG A 140 10.26 -4.72 1.56
C ARG A 140 10.82 -5.92 0.81
N SER A 141 10.99 -5.81 -0.51
CA SER A 141 11.56 -6.85 -1.36
C SER A 141 12.96 -7.26 -0.88
N ALA A 142 13.83 -6.29 -0.56
CA ALA A 142 15.17 -6.55 -0.05
C ALA A 142 15.14 -7.30 1.29
N ILE A 143 14.27 -6.89 2.23
CA ILE A 143 14.13 -7.57 3.54
C ILE A 143 13.60 -9.00 3.37
N GLU A 144 12.58 -9.21 2.53
CA GLU A 144 12.00 -10.53 2.27
C GLU A 144 13.00 -11.48 1.62
N ALA A 145 13.77 -10.98 0.65
CA ALA A 145 14.84 -11.74 -0.02
C ALA A 145 15.98 -12.07 0.96
N ALA A 146 16.41 -11.12 1.79
CA ALA A 146 17.41 -11.36 2.83
C ALA A 146 16.96 -12.44 3.80
N ALA A 147 15.75 -12.34 4.34
CA ALA A 147 15.20 -13.32 5.28
C ALA A 147 15.06 -14.73 4.66
N THR A 148 14.72 -14.80 3.36
CA THR A 148 14.66 -16.08 2.63
C THR A 148 16.06 -16.69 2.48
N THR A 149 17.03 -15.88 2.05
CA THR A 149 18.42 -16.32 1.91
C THR A 149 19.03 -16.75 3.26
N GLU A 150 18.71 -16.07 4.36
CA GLU A 150 19.13 -16.46 5.71
C GLU A 150 18.60 -17.83 6.13
N ARG A 151 17.33 -18.13 5.85
CA ARG A 151 16.75 -19.44 6.11
C ARG A 151 17.44 -20.54 5.29
N GLN A 152 17.74 -20.27 4.02
CA GLN A 152 18.46 -21.18 3.14
C GLN A 152 19.90 -21.42 3.61
N LEU A 153 20.63 -20.35 4.00
CA LEU A 153 21.96 -20.43 4.57
C LEU A 153 21.95 -21.29 5.84
N HIS A 154 21.01 -21.05 6.74
CA HIS A 154 20.88 -21.85 7.96
C HIS A 154 20.60 -23.32 7.65
N ALA A 155 19.74 -23.63 6.70
CA ALA A 155 19.46 -25.00 6.28
C ALA A 155 20.71 -25.69 5.70
N LEU A 156 21.49 -24.98 4.88
CA LEU A 156 22.72 -25.51 4.31
C LEU A 156 23.80 -25.76 5.38
N VAL A 157 23.89 -24.88 6.39
CA VAL A 157 24.81 -25.12 7.56
C VAL A 157 24.45 -26.40 8.30
N ILE A 158 23.15 -26.69 8.48
CA ILE A 158 22.70 -27.90 9.19
C ILE A 158 23.11 -29.18 8.45
N THR A 159 23.02 -29.17 7.11
CA THR A 159 23.33 -30.36 6.27
C THR A 159 24.79 -30.42 5.85
N ALA A 160 25.62 -29.43 6.17
CA ALA A 160 27.01 -29.36 5.79
C ALA A 160 27.87 -30.48 6.45
N PRO A 161 28.99 -30.89 5.80
CA PRO A 161 29.97 -31.77 6.43
C PRO A 161 30.43 -31.25 7.78
N GLU A 162 30.75 -32.17 8.73
CA GLU A 162 31.05 -31.82 10.11
C GLU A 162 32.14 -30.74 10.26
N PRO A 163 33.26 -30.77 9.50
CA PRO A 163 34.30 -29.74 9.62
C PRO A 163 33.79 -28.32 9.25
N VAL A 164 32.79 -28.23 8.37
CA VAL A 164 32.15 -26.97 8.02
C VAL A 164 31.10 -26.57 9.07
N ARG A 165 30.22 -27.52 9.46
CA ARG A 165 29.18 -27.31 10.46
C ARG A 165 29.71 -26.87 11.80
N ALA A 166 30.83 -27.45 12.23
CA ALA A 166 31.49 -27.12 13.51
C ALA A 166 31.84 -25.64 13.64
N ARG A 167 32.12 -24.95 12.51
CA ARG A 167 32.45 -23.51 12.49
C ARG A 167 31.27 -22.61 12.89
N PHE A 168 30.02 -23.12 12.88
CA PHE A 168 28.79 -22.37 13.13
C PHE A 168 28.08 -22.74 14.44
N ARG A 169 28.64 -23.71 15.22
CA ARG A 169 28.03 -24.15 16.47
C ARG A 169 27.83 -23.00 17.44
N GLY A 170 26.65 -22.94 18.07
CA GLY A 170 26.31 -21.92 19.07
C GLY A 170 26.11 -20.51 18.52
N GLN A 171 26.19 -20.31 17.21
CA GLN A 171 26.00 -18.99 16.60
C GLN A 171 24.52 -18.67 16.33
N THR A 172 24.15 -17.42 16.55
CA THR A 172 22.89 -16.88 16.05
C THR A 172 22.92 -16.76 14.54
N THR A 173 21.73 -16.72 13.87
CA THR A 173 21.65 -16.54 12.39
C THR A 173 22.46 -15.33 11.92
N ARG A 174 22.43 -14.23 12.67
CA ARG A 174 23.20 -13.02 12.32
C ARG A 174 24.72 -13.27 12.38
N ALA A 175 25.18 -13.98 13.40
CA ALA A 175 26.58 -14.34 13.54
C ALA A 175 27.00 -15.33 12.43
N MET A 176 26.16 -16.31 12.08
CA MET A 176 26.38 -17.22 10.96
C MET A 176 26.62 -16.48 9.64
N VAL A 177 25.78 -15.46 9.32
CA VAL A 177 25.98 -14.62 8.13
C VAL A 177 27.33 -13.92 8.16
N THR A 178 27.73 -13.36 9.29
CA THR A 178 29.04 -12.70 9.44
C THR A 178 30.19 -13.69 9.28
N THR A 179 30.11 -14.86 9.88
CA THR A 179 31.10 -15.93 9.76
C THR A 179 31.20 -16.43 8.31
N ALA A 180 30.03 -16.72 7.70
CA ALA A 180 29.97 -17.26 6.35
C ALA A 180 30.50 -16.25 5.28
N SER A 181 30.27 -14.96 5.45
CA SER A 181 30.76 -13.94 4.51
C SER A 181 32.31 -13.89 4.39
N ARG A 182 33.01 -14.40 5.41
CA ARG A 182 34.47 -14.41 5.50
C ARG A 182 35.11 -15.78 5.18
N LEU A 183 34.30 -16.77 4.81
CA LEU A 183 34.79 -18.10 4.45
C LEU A 183 35.75 -18.02 3.25
N ARG A 184 36.71 -18.94 3.28
CA ARG A 184 37.75 -19.10 2.26
C ARG A 184 37.63 -20.51 1.66
N PRO A 185 36.87 -20.72 0.55
CA PRO A 185 36.60 -22.03 -0.04
C PRO A 185 37.87 -22.81 -0.40
N HIS A 186 38.92 -22.11 -0.86
CA HIS A 186 40.21 -22.72 -1.21
C HIS A 186 40.88 -23.49 -0.07
N THR A 187 40.48 -23.26 1.18
CA THR A 187 41.01 -24.01 2.32
C THR A 187 40.54 -25.47 2.37
N ALA A 188 39.56 -25.84 1.54
CA ALA A 188 39.02 -27.19 1.38
C ALA A 188 39.25 -27.74 -0.05
N ALA A 189 40.35 -27.37 -0.69
CA ALA A 189 40.63 -27.74 -2.08
C ALA A 189 40.70 -29.25 -2.35
N GLY A 190 40.95 -30.06 -1.36
CA GLY A 190 40.99 -31.54 -1.45
C GLY A 190 39.65 -32.23 -1.18
N ASP A 191 38.62 -31.48 -0.76
CA ASP A 191 37.28 -31.96 -0.43
C ASP A 191 36.24 -31.17 -1.27
N VAL A 192 35.75 -31.81 -2.32
CA VAL A 192 34.82 -31.18 -3.30
C VAL A 192 33.53 -30.72 -2.63
N GLU A 193 32.99 -31.51 -1.71
CA GLU A 193 31.75 -31.17 -1.00
C GLU A 193 31.96 -29.98 -0.07
N ALA A 194 32.97 -30.04 0.79
CA ALA A 194 33.28 -28.96 1.71
C ALA A 194 33.64 -27.67 0.96
N HIS A 195 34.36 -27.73 -0.16
CA HIS A 195 34.69 -26.61 -0.99
C HIS A 195 33.42 -25.94 -1.53
N ALA A 196 32.53 -26.71 -2.17
CA ALA A 196 31.29 -26.21 -2.73
C ALA A 196 30.37 -25.59 -1.65
N VAL A 197 30.22 -26.25 -0.51
CA VAL A 197 29.41 -25.75 0.61
C VAL A 197 29.96 -24.42 1.15
N LEU A 198 31.30 -24.32 1.33
CA LEU A 198 31.93 -23.07 1.80
C LEU A 198 31.72 -21.93 0.80
N ASP A 199 31.80 -22.21 -0.51
CA ASP A 199 31.61 -21.22 -1.56
C ASP A 199 30.17 -20.69 -1.59
N VAL A 200 29.20 -21.60 -1.58
CA VAL A 200 27.77 -21.25 -1.58
C VAL A 200 27.38 -20.51 -0.29
N LEU A 201 27.85 -20.95 0.88
CA LEU A 201 27.60 -20.26 2.16
C LEU A 201 28.13 -18.82 2.14
N ARG A 202 29.33 -18.62 1.59
CA ARG A 202 29.93 -17.29 1.45
C ARG A 202 29.08 -16.38 0.55
N ASP A 203 28.67 -16.88 -0.60
CA ASP A 203 27.90 -16.11 -1.56
C ASP A 203 26.51 -15.77 -1.03
N MET A 204 25.84 -16.72 -0.37
CA MET A 204 24.57 -16.45 0.33
C MET A 204 24.72 -15.37 1.39
N ALA A 205 25.77 -15.44 2.20
CA ALA A 205 26.03 -14.47 3.26
C ALA A 205 26.29 -13.06 2.72
N ARG A 206 27.08 -12.94 1.65
CA ARG A 206 27.34 -11.66 0.97
C ARG A 206 26.07 -11.09 0.36
N ARG A 207 25.22 -11.93 -0.23
CA ARG A 207 23.90 -11.53 -0.73
C ARG A 207 23.02 -10.98 0.39
N VAL A 208 22.98 -11.63 1.55
CA VAL A 208 22.20 -11.14 2.71
C VAL A 208 22.70 -9.76 3.16
N ILE A 209 24.03 -9.58 3.27
CA ILE A 209 24.63 -8.30 3.65
C ILE A 209 24.22 -7.20 2.67
N PHE A 210 24.40 -7.44 1.36
CA PHE A 210 24.04 -6.50 0.31
C PHE A 210 22.55 -6.10 0.36
N LEU A 211 21.65 -7.07 0.51
CA LEU A 211 20.22 -6.82 0.59
C LEU A 211 19.84 -6.00 1.84
N ARG A 212 20.51 -6.23 2.96
CA ARG A 212 20.32 -5.43 4.18
C ARG A 212 20.80 -3.99 3.99
N GLU A 213 21.96 -3.79 3.37
CA GLU A 213 22.48 -2.46 3.05
C GLU A 213 21.56 -1.70 2.10
N GLN A 214 21.00 -2.38 1.09
CA GLN A 214 19.96 -1.80 0.23
C GLN A 214 18.72 -1.38 1.04
N ALA A 215 18.23 -2.24 1.93
CA ALA A 215 17.07 -1.93 2.76
C ALA A 215 17.32 -0.71 3.66
N ASP A 216 18.52 -0.59 4.23
CA ASP A 216 18.92 0.52 5.07
C ASP A 216 19.06 1.83 4.26
N ALA A 217 19.59 1.76 3.04
CA ALA A 217 19.66 2.91 2.13
C ALA A 217 18.25 3.42 1.77
N HIS A 218 17.33 2.51 1.44
CA HIS A 218 15.93 2.87 1.18
C HIS A 218 15.24 3.44 2.43
N GLU A 219 15.53 2.92 3.62
CA GLU A 219 14.97 3.47 4.87
C GLU A 219 15.46 4.91 5.14
N LYS A 220 16.73 5.21 4.85
CA LYS A 220 17.26 6.58 4.93
C LYS A 220 16.53 7.52 3.98
N ALA A 221 16.31 7.10 2.72
CA ALA A 221 15.56 7.89 1.73
C ALA A 221 14.10 8.09 2.17
N ILE A 222 13.44 7.05 2.68
CA ILE A 222 12.07 7.14 3.24
C ILE A 222 12.03 8.14 4.39
N LYS A 223 12.99 8.10 5.31
CA LYS A 223 13.06 9.03 6.45
C LYS A 223 13.18 10.48 5.97
N ALA A 224 14.03 10.74 5.00
CA ALA A 224 14.20 12.08 4.42
C ALA A 224 12.91 12.60 3.76
N LEU A 225 12.26 11.76 2.95
CA LEU A 225 10.99 12.13 2.30
C LEU A 225 9.86 12.38 3.30
N VAL A 226 9.73 11.56 4.34
CA VAL A 226 8.73 11.77 5.39
C VAL A 226 9.01 13.06 6.15
N ALA A 227 10.27 13.33 6.49
CA ALA A 227 10.67 14.53 7.21
C ALA A 227 10.41 15.81 6.38
N SER A 228 10.58 15.74 5.05
CA SER A 228 10.27 16.84 4.14
C SER A 228 8.76 17.03 3.94
N TRP A 229 7.98 15.95 3.83
CA TRP A 229 6.57 16.05 3.47
C TRP A 229 5.65 16.25 4.70
N ARG A 230 5.81 15.43 5.77
CA ARG A 230 4.97 15.46 6.98
C ARG A 230 5.81 15.15 8.23
N PRO A 231 6.69 16.08 8.63
CA PRO A 231 7.54 15.92 9.83
C PRO A 231 6.74 15.78 11.13
N ASP A 232 5.53 16.31 11.18
CA ASP A 232 4.59 16.23 12.30
C ASP A 232 4.22 14.78 12.66
N LEU A 233 4.14 13.86 11.68
CA LEU A 233 3.91 12.45 11.94
C LEU A 233 5.01 11.81 12.80
N LEU A 234 6.27 12.22 12.61
CA LEU A 234 7.41 11.69 13.35
C LEU A 234 7.43 12.13 14.82
N LYS A 235 6.66 13.14 15.18
CA LYS A 235 6.49 13.60 16.58
C LYS A 235 5.52 12.74 17.38
N LEU A 236 4.71 11.91 16.71
CA LEU A 236 3.74 11.06 17.37
C LEU A 236 4.40 9.81 17.98
N ALA A 237 4.05 9.50 19.22
CA ALA A 237 4.52 8.29 19.89
C ALA A 237 4.19 7.03 19.08
N GLY A 238 5.20 6.21 18.79
CA GLY A 238 5.07 4.96 18.03
C GLY A 238 5.03 5.13 16.52
N VAL A 239 5.23 6.33 15.99
CA VAL A 239 5.29 6.60 14.54
C VAL A 239 6.73 6.83 14.12
N GLY A 240 7.38 5.77 13.62
CA GLY A 240 8.68 5.87 12.96
C GLY A 240 8.55 6.11 11.45
N PRO A 241 9.68 6.31 10.72
CA PRO A 241 9.67 6.65 9.30
C PRO A 241 8.87 5.67 8.43
N ILE A 242 9.01 4.37 8.66
CA ILE A 242 8.32 3.31 7.89
C ILE A 242 6.81 3.32 8.16
N VAL A 243 6.41 3.54 9.40
CA VAL A 243 5.00 3.66 9.79
C VAL A 243 4.40 4.90 9.15
N ALA A 244 5.07 6.05 9.25
CA ALA A 244 4.64 7.30 8.62
C ALA A 244 4.51 7.16 7.10
N ALA A 245 5.51 6.57 6.42
CA ALA A 245 5.47 6.32 5.00
C ALA A 245 4.29 5.40 4.60
N THR A 246 4.01 4.37 5.39
CA THR A 246 2.85 3.48 5.17
C THR A 246 1.54 4.26 5.27
N VAL A 247 1.41 5.11 6.27
CA VAL A 247 0.23 5.97 6.47
C VAL A 247 0.06 6.95 5.30
N LEU A 248 1.14 7.63 4.90
CA LEU A 248 1.14 8.61 3.80
C LEU A 248 0.81 7.98 2.45
N THR A 249 1.37 6.82 2.14
CA THR A 249 1.11 6.11 0.88
C THR A 249 -0.32 5.58 0.79
N ALA A 250 -0.94 5.23 1.92
CA ALA A 250 -2.34 4.80 1.99
C ALA A 250 -3.33 5.98 1.91
N TRP A 251 -3.02 7.08 2.60
CA TRP A 251 -3.84 8.30 2.63
C TRP A 251 -3.75 9.08 1.33
N SER A 252 -2.55 9.35 0.83
CA SER A 252 -2.17 10.04 -0.40
C SER A 252 -2.19 11.58 -0.30
N HIS A 253 -3.34 12.21 -0.21
CA HIS A 253 -3.49 13.68 -0.19
C HIS A 253 -4.76 14.11 0.55
N PRO A 254 -4.86 15.38 0.97
CA PRO A 254 -6.04 15.92 1.63
C PRO A 254 -7.31 15.73 0.80
N GLY A 255 -8.41 15.44 1.47
CA GLY A 255 -9.73 15.29 0.86
C GLY A 255 -9.98 13.95 0.14
N ARG A 256 -8.96 13.16 -0.18
CA ARG A 256 -9.14 11.84 -0.82
C ARG A 256 -9.96 10.90 0.07
N VAL A 257 -9.72 10.91 1.34
CA VAL A 257 -10.48 10.12 2.32
C VAL A 257 -11.46 11.06 3.04
N HIS A 258 -12.72 10.96 2.74
CA HIS A 258 -13.75 11.93 3.13
C HIS A 258 -14.06 12.02 4.62
N SER A 259 -13.62 11.10 5.46
CA SER A 259 -13.87 11.12 6.91
C SER A 259 -12.92 10.21 7.70
N GLU A 260 -12.84 10.46 9.01
CA GLU A 260 -12.11 9.58 9.94
C GLU A 260 -12.66 8.16 9.98
N ALA A 261 -13.97 8.00 9.76
CA ALA A 261 -14.60 6.69 9.69
C ALA A 261 -14.19 5.94 8.41
N ALA A 262 -14.13 6.64 7.26
CA ALA A 262 -13.65 6.09 6.01
C ALA A 262 -12.16 5.69 6.09
N PHE A 263 -11.33 6.52 6.74
CA PHE A 263 -9.92 6.17 6.98
C PHE A 263 -9.76 4.93 7.87
N ALA A 264 -10.59 4.81 8.90
CA ALA A 264 -10.58 3.62 9.74
C ALA A 264 -11.11 2.37 9.00
N MET A 265 -12.07 2.52 8.08
CA MET A 265 -12.53 1.44 7.18
C MET A 265 -11.42 1.01 6.23
N LEU A 266 -10.74 1.98 5.60
CA LEU A 266 -9.56 1.73 4.75
C LEU A 266 -8.47 0.96 5.52
N ALA A 267 -8.24 1.31 6.79
CA ALA A 267 -7.26 0.65 7.65
C ALA A 267 -7.74 -0.71 8.21
N GLY A 268 -8.96 -1.14 7.93
CA GLY A 268 -9.55 -2.34 8.56
C GLY A 268 -9.68 -2.22 10.09
N ALA A 269 -9.74 -0.99 10.62
CA ALA A 269 -9.83 -0.71 12.05
C ALA A 269 -11.25 -0.35 12.52
N ALA A 270 -12.18 -0.09 11.60
CA ALA A 270 -13.59 0.11 11.92
C ALA A 270 -14.34 -1.21 12.03
N PRO A 271 -15.24 -1.37 13.01
CA PRO A 271 -16.09 -2.56 13.11
C PRO A 271 -17.14 -2.56 12.01
N ILE A 272 -17.48 -3.74 11.51
CA ILE A 272 -18.56 -3.92 10.52
C ILE A 272 -19.83 -4.30 11.28
N PRO A 273 -20.95 -3.58 11.11
CA PRO A 273 -22.23 -3.98 11.68
C PRO A 273 -22.62 -5.38 11.20
N ALA A 274 -23.07 -6.21 12.11
CA ALA A 274 -23.54 -7.56 11.85
C ALA A 274 -24.79 -7.86 12.69
N SER A 275 -25.64 -6.83 12.82
CA SER A 275 -26.87 -6.86 13.62
C SER A 275 -27.98 -7.61 12.87
N SER A 276 -28.80 -8.33 13.63
CA SER A 276 -29.99 -9.00 13.11
C SER A 276 -31.11 -8.84 14.14
N GLY A 277 -32.26 -8.33 13.72
CA GLY A 277 -33.40 -8.07 14.59
C GLY A 277 -33.02 -7.16 15.78
N LYS A 278 -33.31 -7.57 16.98
CA LYS A 278 -33.05 -6.82 18.23
C LYS A 278 -31.59 -6.92 18.72
N THR A 279 -30.74 -7.71 18.06
CA THR A 279 -29.35 -7.93 18.50
C THR A 279 -28.39 -7.04 17.75
N VAL A 280 -27.73 -6.10 18.46
CA VAL A 280 -26.65 -5.27 17.91
C VAL A 280 -25.31 -5.98 18.06
N ARG A 281 -24.74 -6.39 16.93
CA ARG A 281 -23.42 -7.07 16.89
C ARG A 281 -22.50 -6.37 15.90
N TYR A 282 -21.20 -6.50 16.15
CA TYR A 282 -20.16 -6.04 15.23
C TYR A 282 -19.19 -7.17 14.97
N ARG A 283 -18.79 -7.32 13.73
CA ARG A 283 -17.74 -8.26 13.31
C ARG A 283 -16.46 -7.53 12.93
N LEU A 284 -15.35 -8.28 12.96
CA LEU A 284 -14.05 -7.79 12.54
C LEU A 284 -14.08 -7.44 11.04
N ASN A 285 -13.60 -6.24 10.71
CA ASN A 285 -13.30 -5.88 9.33
C ASN A 285 -12.02 -6.64 8.89
N ARG A 286 -12.18 -7.60 7.97
CA ARG A 286 -11.08 -8.36 7.37
C ARG A 286 -10.62 -7.78 6.04
N SER A 287 -11.36 -6.80 5.50
CA SER A 287 -10.98 -6.02 4.32
C SER A 287 -10.12 -4.82 4.69
N GLY A 288 -9.73 -4.02 3.71
CA GLY A 288 -8.92 -2.85 3.89
C GLY A 288 -7.42 -3.08 3.66
N ASP A 289 -6.66 -2.02 3.76
CA ASP A 289 -5.21 -2.03 3.56
C ASP A 289 -4.49 -2.73 4.73
N ARG A 290 -3.93 -3.90 4.43
CA ARG A 290 -3.22 -4.71 5.44
C ARG A 290 -1.95 -4.05 5.96
N GLN A 291 -1.25 -3.25 5.13
CA GLN A 291 -0.03 -2.55 5.55
C GLN A 291 -0.39 -1.41 6.50
N LEU A 292 -1.43 -0.65 6.18
CA LEU A 292 -1.96 0.38 7.07
C LEU A 292 -2.47 -0.23 8.39
N ASN A 293 -3.18 -1.37 8.34
CA ASN A 293 -3.60 -2.08 9.55
C ASN A 293 -2.43 -2.52 10.43
N ARG A 294 -1.34 -3.01 9.81
CA ARG A 294 -0.08 -3.35 10.50
C ARG A 294 0.57 -2.12 11.11
N ALA A 295 0.62 -1.00 10.38
CA ALA A 295 1.15 0.27 10.90
C ALA A 295 0.41 0.72 12.16
N LEU A 296 -0.94 0.74 12.14
CA LEU A 296 -1.75 1.04 13.32
C LEU A 296 -1.49 0.06 14.48
N HIS A 297 -1.27 -1.21 14.17
CA HIS A 297 -0.96 -2.21 15.19
C HIS A 297 0.41 -1.97 15.83
N THR A 298 1.41 -1.63 15.03
CA THR A 298 2.76 -1.27 15.52
C THR A 298 2.69 -0.05 16.45
N ILE A 299 1.97 1.01 16.06
CA ILE A 299 1.76 2.19 16.91
C ILE A 299 1.10 1.77 18.23
N ALA A 300 0.03 0.97 18.18
CA ALA A 300 -0.70 0.53 19.37
C ALA A 300 0.20 -0.27 20.34
N LEU A 301 1.03 -1.20 19.80
CA LEU A 301 1.97 -1.98 20.61
C LEU A 301 3.05 -1.09 21.25
N THR A 302 3.64 -0.17 20.49
CA THR A 302 4.66 0.74 20.99
C THR A 302 4.10 1.64 22.08
N ARG A 303 2.87 2.17 21.91
CA ARG A 303 2.22 3.00 22.91
C ARG A 303 1.86 2.22 24.18
N LEU A 304 1.39 0.98 24.06
CA LEU A 304 1.16 0.10 25.21
C LEU A 304 2.41 -0.15 26.04
N GLN A 305 3.58 -0.16 25.40
CA GLN A 305 4.87 -0.36 26.09
C GLN A 305 5.43 0.94 26.70
N ARG A 306 5.25 2.09 26.04
CA ARG A 306 6.01 3.31 26.34
C ARG A 306 5.16 4.53 26.72
N ASP A 307 3.86 4.56 26.40
CA ASP A 307 2.98 5.69 26.65
C ASP A 307 2.08 5.43 27.86
N GLU A 308 2.23 6.25 28.89
CA GLU A 308 1.51 6.11 30.15
C GLU A 308 0.00 6.24 29.99
N ARG A 309 -0.46 7.20 29.17
CA ARG A 309 -1.89 7.42 28.91
C ARG A 309 -2.53 6.19 28.26
N THR A 310 -1.82 5.55 27.34
CA THR A 310 -2.29 4.33 26.66
C THR A 310 -2.31 3.15 27.63
N ARG A 311 -1.33 3.03 28.53
CA ARG A 311 -1.32 1.99 29.56
C ARG A 311 -2.50 2.17 30.51
N ALA A 312 -2.68 3.37 31.06
CA ALA A 312 -3.81 3.68 31.95
C ALA A 312 -5.17 3.39 31.29
N TYR A 313 -5.32 3.73 29.99
CA TYR A 313 -6.50 3.35 29.22
C TYR A 313 -6.67 1.84 29.16
N ALA A 314 -5.62 1.08 28.84
CA ALA A 314 -5.69 -0.37 28.74
C ALA A 314 -6.07 -1.02 30.06
N ASP A 315 -5.50 -0.58 31.19
CA ASP A 315 -5.79 -1.12 32.52
C ASP A 315 -7.24 -0.86 32.92
N ARG A 316 -7.75 0.36 32.71
CA ARG A 316 -9.17 0.66 32.90
C ARG A 316 -10.09 -0.23 32.07
N ARG A 317 -9.72 -0.52 30.80
CA ARG A 317 -10.52 -1.38 29.93
C ARG A 317 -10.46 -2.85 30.32
N ARG A 318 -9.31 -3.32 30.87
CA ARG A 318 -9.20 -4.67 31.48
C ARG A 318 -10.09 -4.80 32.69
N ALA A 319 -10.11 -3.78 33.59
CA ALA A 319 -10.99 -3.76 34.73
C ALA A 319 -12.48 -3.80 34.36
N GLN A 320 -12.83 -3.34 33.13
CA GLN A 320 -14.17 -3.46 32.53
C GLN A 320 -14.42 -4.80 31.82
N GLY A 321 -13.55 -5.80 31.96
CA GLY A 321 -13.69 -7.13 31.36
C GLY A 321 -13.29 -7.22 29.88
N LYS A 322 -12.65 -6.21 29.30
CA LYS A 322 -12.17 -6.26 27.91
C LYS A 322 -10.89 -7.07 27.79
N THR A 323 -10.85 -7.92 26.78
CA THR A 323 -9.63 -8.65 26.42
C THR A 323 -8.58 -7.74 25.76
N ASP A 324 -7.30 -8.11 25.82
CA ASP A 324 -6.21 -7.38 25.17
C ASP A 324 -6.40 -7.26 23.63
N ARG A 325 -7.08 -8.22 23.02
CA ARG A 325 -7.42 -8.16 21.59
C ARG A 325 -8.44 -7.05 21.30
N GLU A 326 -9.44 -6.90 22.14
CA GLU A 326 -10.45 -5.84 22.04
C GLU A 326 -9.84 -4.46 22.31
N ILE A 327 -9.00 -4.35 23.35
CA ILE A 327 -8.28 -3.13 23.68
C ILE A 327 -7.42 -2.65 22.51
N LYS A 328 -6.64 -3.55 21.89
CA LYS A 328 -5.84 -3.22 20.69
C LYS A 328 -6.71 -2.77 19.51
N ARG A 329 -7.92 -3.33 19.33
CA ARG A 329 -8.86 -2.87 18.29
C ARG A 329 -9.35 -1.46 18.58
N CYS A 330 -9.73 -1.18 19.82
CA CYS A 330 -10.14 0.17 20.23
C CYS A 330 -9.00 1.17 20.01
N LEU A 331 -7.79 0.84 20.45
CA LEU A 331 -6.61 1.70 20.27
C LEU A 331 -6.35 1.98 18.79
N LYS A 332 -6.39 0.98 17.91
CA LYS A 332 -6.24 1.20 16.47
C LYS A 332 -7.28 2.17 15.91
N ARG A 333 -8.51 2.12 16.39
CA ARG A 333 -9.57 3.07 15.98
C ARG A 333 -9.27 4.49 16.43
N TYR A 334 -8.77 4.68 17.66
CA TYR A 334 -8.35 5.99 18.16
C TYR A 334 -7.13 6.53 17.42
N ILE A 335 -6.13 5.68 17.18
CA ILE A 335 -4.93 6.04 16.39
C ILE A 335 -5.32 6.43 14.96
N ALA A 336 -6.22 5.70 14.31
CA ALA A 336 -6.70 6.06 12.98
C ALA A 336 -7.37 7.44 12.97
N ARG A 337 -8.16 7.78 13.99
CA ARG A 337 -8.77 9.11 14.15
C ARG A 337 -7.74 10.21 14.33
N GLU A 338 -6.75 9.99 15.18
CA GLU A 338 -5.66 10.94 15.44
C GLU A 338 -4.86 11.22 14.16
N LEU A 339 -4.43 10.14 13.48
CA LEU A 339 -3.70 10.25 12.22
C LEU A 339 -4.51 10.96 11.14
N TYR A 340 -5.78 10.63 10.98
CA TYR A 340 -6.64 11.27 9.99
C TYR A 340 -6.75 12.78 10.23
N ARG A 341 -7.02 13.19 11.48
CA ARG A 341 -7.11 14.61 11.84
C ARG A 341 -5.82 15.35 11.56
N LEU A 342 -4.68 14.74 11.91
CA LEU A 342 -3.38 15.32 11.64
C LEU A 342 -3.14 15.46 10.11
N LEU A 343 -3.44 14.44 9.33
CA LEU A 343 -3.23 14.41 7.88
C LEU A 343 -4.08 15.43 7.12
N GLU A 344 -5.34 15.64 7.54
CA GLU A 344 -6.23 16.63 6.94
C GLU A 344 -6.00 18.06 7.42
N SER A 345 -5.21 18.23 8.50
CA SER A 345 -4.81 19.58 8.94
C SER A 345 -3.68 20.11 8.07
N PRO A 346 -3.70 21.40 7.70
CA PRO A 346 -2.57 22.04 7.05
C PRO A 346 -1.34 21.97 7.95
N LEU A 347 -0.15 21.88 7.34
CA LEU A 347 1.11 22.03 8.09
C LEU A 347 1.13 23.44 8.68
N SER A 348 1.37 23.56 9.99
CA SER A 348 1.57 24.87 10.60
C SER A 348 2.82 25.53 9.99
N GLU A 349 2.73 26.81 9.66
CA GLU A 349 3.80 27.59 9.01
C GLU A 349 5.15 27.51 9.73
N ALA A 350 5.15 27.28 11.06
CA ALA A 350 6.34 27.01 11.85
C ALA A 350 7.14 25.77 11.42
N SER A 351 6.51 24.80 10.73
CA SER A 351 7.20 23.61 10.23
C SER A 351 7.77 23.81 8.82
N THR A 352 7.27 24.79 8.08
CA THR A 352 7.72 25.12 6.71
C THR A 352 9.01 25.95 6.73
N ALA A 353 9.15 26.83 7.72
CA ALA A 353 10.34 27.67 7.89
C ALA A 353 11.61 26.90 8.28
N LEU A 354 11.49 25.77 8.99
CA LEU A 354 12.63 24.90 9.36
C LEU A 354 13.17 24.07 8.18
N ASN A 355 12.42 23.94 7.09
CA ASN A 355 12.82 23.18 5.89
C ASN A 355 13.36 24.06 4.76
N ALA A 356 13.34 25.37 4.93
CA ALA A 356 13.86 26.36 3.96
C ALA A 356 15.22 26.96 4.37
N ALA A 357 15.74 26.59 5.54
CA ALA A 357 17.08 26.95 6.03
C ALA A 357 17.99 25.70 6.05
#